data_7957a3dd5f9d002604d56e68d419f8ba
#
_entry.id   7957a3dd5f9d002604d56e68d419f8ba
#
_cell.length_a   1.000
_cell.length_b   1.000
_cell.length_c   1.000
_cell.angle_alpha   90.00
_cell.angle_beta   90.00
_cell.angle_gamma   90.00
#
_symmetry.space_group_name_H-M   'P 1'
#
loop_
_entity.id
_entity.type
_entity.pdbx_description
1 polymer ?
#
loop_
_entity_poly.entity_id
_entity_poly.type
_entity_poly.pdbx_seq_one_letter_code
_entity_poly.pdbx_strand_id
1 'polypeptide(L)'
;GQVHYQTLNLRGKIIIMIEQRQVQFFQQNGYLKYGPVLNMDEVQELRDGLDRVIQIELNGGDDSEPEFEFGHDLRNQNPSGRVITQFLNMWKREPAYERLLHHPTISGVLCALLNTSQVRLWHDQVISKPPGDNDHFRFHQDFYFWPLDRPEIVSCWLALDDATIDSGCMHVIPASHLDPRFGPTGHKEELRAKERNEITESERDKVAKQPASFGKPIQIKAGECMFHHCLNFHATPANITPNQRRAHVMIFMAKGVRVNLSQAGNHVLVSGFEVDDGEELVGKGFPTSDPKLWD
;
A
#
# COMPACT_ATOMS: atom_id res chain seq x y z
N GLY A 1 29.00 14.88 -13.03
CA GLY A 1 27.83 14.22 -13.60
C GLY A 1 26.61 15.08 -13.39
N GLN A 2 25.82 15.35 -14.43
CA GLN A 2 24.56 16.07 -14.30
C GLN A 2 23.60 15.21 -13.46
N VAL A 3 23.13 15.75 -12.38
CA VAL A 3 22.07 15.12 -11.58
C VAL A 3 20.75 15.42 -12.28
N HIS A 4 20.14 14.38 -12.84
CA HIS A 4 18.82 14.50 -13.43
C HIS A 4 17.78 14.39 -12.32
N TYR A 5 16.95 15.42 -12.18
CA TYR A 5 15.83 15.46 -11.24
C TYR A 5 14.52 15.35 -12.01
N GLN A 6 13.56 14.64 -11.47
CA GLN A 6 12.18 14.84 -11.88
C GLN A 6 11.61 16.02 -11.09
N THR A 7 11.12 17.01 -11.82
CA THR A 7 10.66 18.28 -11.25
C THR A 7 9.21 18.51 -11.62
N LEU A 8 8.44 19.01 -10.67
CA LEU A 8 7.10 19.53 -10.91
C LEU A 8 7.16 21.06 -10.85
N ASN A 9 6.54 21.74 -11.79
CA ASN A 9 6.39 23.18 -11.76
C ASN A 9 5.01 23.53 -11.18
N LEU A 10 4.97 23.80 -9.89
CA LEU A 10 3.77 24.27 -9.22
C LEU A 10 3.92 25.77 -8.89
N ARG A 11 2.98 26.58 -9.39
CA ARG A 11 2.95 28.04 -9.16
C ARG A 11 4.28 28.75 -9.47
N GLY A 12 4.99 28.33 -10.55
CA GLY A 12 6.26 28.91 -10.94
C GLY A 12 7.47 28.50 -10.09
N LYS A 13 7.33 27.56 -9.15
CA LYS A 13 8.44 26.96 -8.39
C LYS A 13 8.76 25.58 -8.93
N ILE A 14 10.05 25.35 -9.22
CA ILE A 14 10.55 24.03 -9.56
C ILE A 14 10.74 23.26 -8.23
N ILE A 15 9.96 22.21 -8.04
CA ILE A 15 10.09 21.31 -6.90
C ILE A 15 10.82 20.09 -7.37
N ILE A 16 11.99 19.83 -6.81
CA ILE A 16 12.74 18.58 -7.05
C ILE A 16 12.10 17.51 -6.19
N MET A 17 11.48 16.52 -6.83
CA MET A 17 10.70 15.50 -6.15
C MET A 17 11.52 14.26 -5.87
N ILE A 18 12.39 13.85 -6.79
CA ILE A 18 13.17 12.62 -6.69
C ILE A 18 14.44 12.71 -7.52
N GLU A 19 15.54 12.20 -7.01
CA GLU A 19 16.80 12.12 -7.71
C GLU A 19 16.87 10.85 -8.56
N GLN A 20 17.57 10.91 -9.70
CA GLN A 20 17.74 9.74 -10.59
C GLN A 20 18.33 8.52 -9.86
N ARG A 21 19.25 8.74 -8.92
CA ARG A 21 19.82 7.64 -8.10
C ARG A 21 18.77 6.92 -7.24
N GLN A 22 17.74 7.63 -6.77
CA GLN A 22 16.65 7.05 -5.99
C GLN A 22 15.72 6.22 -6.89
N VAL A 23 15.44 6.69 -8.11
CA VAL A 23 14.69 5.90 -9.11
C VAL A 23 15.46 4.62 -9.46
N GLN A 24 16.76 4.72 -9.71
CA GLN A 24 17.61 3.56 -9.97
C GLN A 24 17.65 2.59 -8.78
N PHE A 25 17.75 3.11 -7.57
CA PHE A 25 17.70 2.29 -6.36
C PHE A 25 16.37 1.52 -6.27
N PHE A 26 15.24 2.19 -6.51
CA PHE A 26 13.94 1.54 -6.53
C PHE A 26 13.84 0.47 -7.61
N GLN A 27 14.28 0.76 -8.83
CA GLN A 27 14.29 -0.20 -9.93
C GLN A 27 15.11 -1.45 -9.63
N GLN A 28 16.21 -1.31 -8.89
CA GLN A 28 17.08 -2.43 -8.52
C GLN A 28 16.56 -3.21 -7.30
N ASN A 29 15.94 -2.53 -6.34
CA ASN A 29 15.61 -3.10 -5.03
C ASN A 29 14.12 -3.32 -4.80
N GLY A 30 13.21 -2.67 -5.55
CA GLY A 30 11.77 -2.78 -5.42
C GLY A 30 11.16 -1.98 -4.27
N TYR A 31 11.95 -1.18 -3.58
CA TYR A 31 11.49 -0.28 -2.52
C TYR A 31 12.33 0.99 -2.44
N LEU A 32 11.76 2.04 -1.82
CA LEU A 32 12.45 3.30 -1.57
C LEU A 32 11.93 3.94 -0.28
N LYS A 33 12.78 4.11 0.73
CA LYS A 33 12.49 4.99 1.88
C LYS A 33 12.58 6.44 1.43
N TYR A 34 11.58 7.27 1.82
CA TYR A 34 11.48 8.64 1.36
C TYR A 34 10.85 9.55 2.43
N GLY A 35 11.21 10.82 2.43
CA GLY A 35 10.56 11.83 3.27
C GLY A 35 11.53 12.60 4.17
N PRO A 36 10.98 13.38 5.12
CA PRO A 36 9.55 13.49 5.43
C PRO A 36 8.72 14.11 4.29
N VAL A 37 7.48 13.64 4.10
CA VAL A 37 6.51 14.18 3.13
C VAL A 37 5.42 14.98 3.81
N LEU A 38 5.11 14.70 5.07
CA LEU A 38 4.18 15.43 5.91
C LEU A 38 4.89 16.00 7.16
N ASN A 39 4.44 17.15 7.60
CA ASN A 39 4.77 17.68 8.91
C ASN A 39 3.88 17.04 10.00
N MET A 40 4.16 17.33 11.28
CA MET A 40 3.44 16.68 12.38
C MET A 40 2.00 17.15 12.56
N ASP A 41 1.66 18.36 12.10
CA ASP A 41 0.27 18.87 12.13
C ASP A 41 -0.59 18.11 11.10
N GLU A 42 -0.05 17.90 9.90
CA GLU A 42 -0.68 17.07 8.85
C GLU A 42 -0.83 15.62 9.28
N VAL A 43 0.18 15.04 9.94
CA VAL A 43 0.09 13.69 10.51
C VAL A 43 -1.00 13.62 11.58
N GLN A 44 -1.11 14.64 12.44
CA GLN A 44 -2.13 14.67 13.48
C GLN A 44 -3.54 14.80 12.90
N GLU A 45 -3.72 15.59 11.84
CA GLU A 45 -5.00 15.67 11.11
C GLU A 45 -5.46 14.29 10.61
N LEU A 46 -4.54 13.49 10.06
CA LEU A 46 -4.85 12.12 9.62
C LEU A 46 -5.19 11.19 10.80
N ARG A 47 -4.47 11.30 11.92
CA ARG A 47 -4.78 10.53 13.14
C ARG A 47 -6.17 10.86 13.67
N ASP A 48 -6.50 12.14 13.74
CA ASP A 48 -7.81 12.61 14.22
C ASP A 48 -8.94 12.14 13.26
N GLY A 49 -8.68 12.13 11.95
CA GLY A 49 -9.59 11.58 10.96
C GLY A 49 -9.83 10.09 11.14
N LEU A 50 -8.79 9.32 11.40
CA LEU A 50 -8.92 7.89 11.71
C LEU A 50 -9.75 7.67 12.99
N ASP A 51 -9.48 8.44 14.04
CA ASP A 51 -10.20 8.33 15.31
C ASP A 51 -11.69 8.65 15.14
N ARG A 52 -12.06 9.62 14.29
CA ARG A 52 -13.47 9.89 13.92
C ARG A 52 -14.10 8.69 13.23
N VAL A 53 -13.44 8.09 12.26
CA VAL A 53 -13.95 6.89 11.56
C VAL A 53 -14.12 5.73 12.53
N ILE A 54 -13.16 5.47 13.40
CA ILE A 54 -13.26 4.43 14.44
C ILE A 54 -14.46 4.67 15.34
N GLN A 55 -14.71 5.91 15.79
CA GLN A 55 -15.86 6.23 16.63
C GLN A 55 -17.20 6.01 15.91
N ILE A 56 -17.30 6.35 14.63
CA ILE A 56 -18.49 6.07 13.81
C ILE A 56 -18.74 4.55 13.77
N GLU A 57 -17.71 3.75 13.48
CA GLU A 57 -17.84 2.29 13.43
C GLU A 57 -18.24 1.68 14.77
N LEU A 58 -17.66 2.13 15.88
CA LEU A 58 -18.01 1.66 17.22
C LEU A 58 -19.45 2.01 17.60
N ASN A 59 -20.02 3.09 17.07
CA ASN A 59 -21.39 3.52 17.32
C ASN A 59 -22.43 2.92 16.35
N GLY A 60 -22.05 1.93 15.54
CA GLY A 60 -22.98 1.22 14.65
C GLY A 60 -22.73 1.43 13.16
N GLY A 61 -21.71 2.19 12.82
CA GLY A 61 -21.35 2.50 11.45
C GLY A 61 -22.20 3.61 10.82
N ASP A 62 -21.81 4.05 9.66
CA ASP A 62 -22.59 4.91 8.79
C ASP A 62 -23.21 4.03 7.70
N ASP A 63 -24.54 3.94 7.65
CA ASP A 63 -25.28 3.14 6.65
C ASP A 63 -25.07 3.63 5.20
N SER A 64 -24.42 4.77 5.01
CA SER A 64 -24.24 5.38 3.69
C SER A 64 -23.19 4.68 2.82
N GLU A 65 -22.21 3.97 3.41
CA GLU A 65 -21.19 3.23 2.68
C GLU A 65 -20.73 2.00 3.48
N PRO A 66 -21.32 0.83 3.24
CA PRO A 66 -20.87 -0.43 3.84
C PRO A 66 -19.60 -0.91 3.16
N GLU A 67 -18.50 -0.17 3.23
CA GLU A 67 -17.27 -0.57 2.58
C GLU A 67 -16.20 -1.07 3.56
N PHE A 68 -16.23 -2.38 3.68
CA PHE A 68 -15.15 -3.34 3.81
C PHE A 68 -14.10 -3.05 4.88
N GLU A 69 -14.40 -3.59 6.04
CA GLU A 69 -13.39 -3.94 7.02
C GLU A 69 -12.69 -5.22 6.57
N PHE A 70 -11.43 -5.12 6.18
CA PHE A 70 -10.51 -6.24 6.28
C PHE A 70 -9.92 -6.20 7.69
N GLY A 71 -10.09 -7.28 8.40
CA GLY A 71 -9.74 -7.33 9.80
C GLY A 71 -10.99 -7.23 10.65
N HIS A 72 -11.02 -7.88 11.72
CA HIS A 72 -12.11 -8.15 12.59
C HIS A 72 -13.04 -6.96 12.81
N ASP A 73 -14.33 -7.21 12.72
CA ASP A 73 -15.39 -6.32 13.17
C ASP A 73 -15.01 -5.74 14.54
N LEU A 74 -14.79 -4.43 14.61
CA LEU A 74 -14.47 -3.73 15.85
C LEU A 74 -15.55 -3.97 16.93
N ARG A 75 -16.76 -4.39 16.50
CA ARG A 75 -17.90 -4.74 17.36
C ARG A 75 -17.80 -6.15 17.92
N ASN A 76 -17.16 -7.07 17.23
CA ASN A 76 -16.91 -8.45 17.63
C ASN A 76 -15.47 -8.62 18.14
N GLN A 77 -15.02 -7.73 18.99
CA GLN A 77 -13.68 -7.77 19.52
C GLN A 77 -13.36 -9.15 20.12
N ASN A 78 -12.26 -9.72 19.64
CA ASN A 78 -11.57 -10.80 20.33
C ASN A 78 -11.50 -10.44 21.83
N PRO A 79 -11.75 -11.37 22.76
CA PRO A 79 -11.68 -11.09 24.20
C PRO A 79 -10.38 -10.45 24.67
N SER A 80 -9.28 -10.56 23.90
CA SER A 80 -8.01 -9.87 24.14
C SER A 80 -8.03 -8.38 23.73
N GLY A 81 -9.00 -7.92 22.92
CA GLY A 81 -9.10 -6.54 22.44
C GLY A 81 -7.94 -6.08 21.55
N ARG A 82 -7.11 -7.00 21.07
CA ARG A 82 -5.83 -6.72 20.39
C ARG A 82 -5.85 -7.31 18.99
N VAL A 83 -6.29 -6.54 18.01
CA VAL A 83 -6.41 -6.98 16.62
C VAL A 83 -5.85 -5.91 15.69
N ILE A 84 -5.10 -6.34 14.67
CA ILE A 84 -4.76 -5.47 13.54
C ILE A 84 -6.06 -5.05 12.88
N THR A 85 -6.26 -3.75 12.73
CA THR A 85 -7.42 -3.18 12.06
C THR A 85 -6.99 -2.63 10.70
N GLN A 86 -7.77 -2.93 9.66
CA GLN A 86 -7.59 -2.39 8.31
C GLN A 86 -8.88 -1.71 7.88
N PHE A 87 -8.80 -0.43 7.50
CA PHE A 87 -9.89 0.33 6.92
C PHE A 87 -9.57 0.61 5.45
N LEU A 88 -10.34 0.02 4.55
CA LEU A 88 -10.21 0.28 3.12
C LEU A 88 -10.92 1.57 2.72
N ASN A 89 -10.45 2.19 1.65
CA ASN A 89 -11.07 3.37 1.03
C ASN A 89 -11.30 4.53 2.01
N MET A 90 -10.34 4.78 2.90
CA MET A 90 -10.37 5.89 3.84
C MET A 90 -10.56 7.24 3.14
N TRP A 91 -10.06 7.37 1.90
CA TRP A 91 -10.22 8.57 1.09
C TRP A 91 -11.69 8.94 0.81
N LYS A 92 -12.61 7.97 0.82
CA LYS A 92 -14.05 8.20 0.68
C LYS A 92 -14.72 8.61 1.98
N ARG A 93 -14.09 8.36 3.10
CA ARG A 93 -14.68 8.50 4.45
C ARG A 93 -14.24 9.75 5.19
N GLU A 94 -13.05 10.26 4.87
CA GLU A 94 -12.43 11.35 5.62
C GLU A 94 -11.71 12.31 4.66
N PRO A 95 -12.06 13.61 4.63
CA PRO A 95 -11.50 14.58 3.68
C PRO A 95 -9.97 14.73 3.73
N ALA A 96 -9.35 14.55 4.91
CA ALA A 96 -7.89 14.60 5.02
C ALA A 96 -7.20 13.50 4.22
N TYR A 97 -7.80 12.31 4.15
CA TYR A 97 -7.30 11.20 3.36
C TYR A 97 -7.57 11.39 1.86
N GLU A 98 -8.72 11.95 1.47
CA GLU A 98 -9.00 12.33 0.08
C GLU A 98 -7.97 13.33 -0.43
N ARG A 99 -7.74 14.41 0.32
CA ARG A 99 -6.76 15.44 -0.03
C ARG A 99 -5.35 14.85 -0.22
N LEU A 100 -4.96 13.90 0.63
CA LEU A 100 -3.63 13.28 0.58
C LEU A 100 -3.35 12.53 -0.73
N LEU A 101 -4.37 12.02 -1.41
CA LEU A 101 -4.22 11.40 -2.73
C LEU A 101 -3.61 12.33 -3.78
N HIS A 102 -3.72 13.63 -3.56
CA HIS A 102 -3.27 14.68 -4.48
C HIS A 102 -1.95 15.32 -4.03
N HIS A 103 -1.30 14.78 -2.99
CA HIS A 103 -0.05 15.34 -2.46
C HIS A 103 1.04 15.41 -3.54
N PRO A 104 1.56 16.62 -3.86
CA PRO A 104 2.42 16.83 -5.03
C PRO A 104 3.71 16.01 -4.99
N THR A 105 4.35 15.91 -3.82
CA THR A 105 5.59 15.12 -3.68
C THR A 105 5.32 13.64 -3.88
N ILE A 106 4.28 13.09 -3.26
CA ILE A 106 3.92 11.66 -3.38
C ILE A 106 3.59 11.33 -4.83
N SER A 107 2.72 12.13 -5.47
CA SER A 107 2.34 11.98 -6.87
C SER A 107 3.55 12.02 -7.82
N GLY A 108 4.43 13.00 -7.65
CA GLY A 108 5.61 13.13 -8.49
C GLY A 108 6.62 12.00 -8.33
N VAL A 109 6.84 11.53 -7.10
CA VAL A 109 7.69 10.36 -6.85
C VAL A 109 7.08 9.12 -7.52
N LEU A 110 5.79 8.86 -7.36
CA LEU A 110 5.09 7.74 -7.98
C LEU A 110 5.17 7.78 -9.52
N CYS A 111 4.94 8.95 -10.13
CA CYS A 111 5.10 9.12 -11.58
C CYS A 111 6.52 8.78 -12.06
N ALA A 112 7.53 9.16 -11.29
CA ALA A 112 8.92 8.84 -11.60
C ALA A 112 9.23 7.34 -11.46
N LEU A 113 8.77 6.71 -10.37
CA LEU A 113 9.01 5.29 -10.11
C LEU A 113 8.32 4.39 -11.13
N LEU A 114 7.11 4.76 -11.56
CA LEU A 114 6.30 4.04 -12.55
C LEU A 114 6.60 4.45 -14.00
N ASN A 115 7.50 5.45 -14.22
CA ASN A 115 7.79 6.02 -15.53
C ASN A 115 6.52 6.38 -16.32
N THR A 116 5.62 7.10 -15.67
CA THR A 116 4.33 7.53 -16.23
C THR A 116 4.10 9.02 -15.99
N SER A 117 3.29 9.65 -16.81
CA SER A 117 2.90 11.05 -16.63
C SER A 117 1.76 11.25 -15.62
N GLN A 118 1.08 10.16 -15.25
CA GLN A 118 -0.10 10.20 -14.39
C GLN A 118 -0.25 8.89 -13.62
N VAL A 119 -0.61 8.98 -12.35
CA VAL A 119 -0.94 7.82 -11.51
C VAL A 119 -2.39 7.89 -11.08
N ARG A 120 -2.98 6.72 -10.90
CA ARG A 120 -4.36 6.52 -10.51
C ARG A 120 -4.42 5.63 -9.27
N LEU A 121 -5.25 6.00 -8.31
CA LEU A 121 -5.45 5.19 -7.12
C LEU A 121 -6.14 3.88 -7.49
N TRP A 122 -5.59 2.75 -7.04
CA TRP A 122 -6.28 1.47 -6.97
C TRP A 122 -7.21 1.43 -5.75
N HIS A 123 -6.66 1.58 -4.59
CA HIS A 123 -7.35 1.84 -3.32
C HIS A 123 -6.36 2.36 -2.28
N ASP A 124 -6.87 2.85 -1.18
CA ASP A 124 -6.07 3.10 0.02
C ASP A 124 -6.56 2.28 1.20
N GLN A 125 -5.75 2.20 2.22
CA GLN A 125 -6.11 1.59 3.48
C GLN A 125 -5.31 2.17 4.64
N VAL A 126 -5.93 2.23 5.81
CA VAL A 126 -5.20 2.45 7.06
C VAL A 126 -5.02 1.12 7.77
N ILE A 127 -3.79 0.85 8.20
CA ILE A 127 -3.44 -0.33 8.99
C ILE A 127 -3.03 0.13 10.38
N SER A 128 -3.76 -0.32 11.38
CA SER A 128 -3.50 -0.02 12.80
C SER A 128 -3.15 -1.29 13.56
N LYS A 129 -1.94 -1.31 14.14
CA LYS A 129 -1.48 -2.35 15.05
C LYS A 129 -1.57 -1.85 16.48
N PRO A 130 -2.40 -2.48 17.34
CA PRO A 130 -2.52 -2.08 18.74
C PRO A 130 -1.26 -2.38 19.53
N PRO A 131 -1.10 -1.79 20.74
CA PRO A 131 0.02 -2.06 21.62
C PRO A 131 0.11 -3.52 22.06
N GLY A 132 1.32 -4.08 22.03
CA GLY A 132 1.58 -5.43 22.53
C GLY A 132 0.82 -6.54 21.81
N ASP A 133 0.58 -6.35 20.52
CA ASP A 133 -0.07 -7.34 19.66
C ASP A 133 0.91 -8.42 19.19
N ASN A 134 0.40 -9.65 18.99
CA ASN A 134 1.17 -10.75 18.41
C ASN A 134 0.87 -10.96 16.92
N ASP A 135 -0.09 -10.25 16.37
CA ASP A 135 -0.46 -10.38 14.97
C ASP A 135 0.57 -9.76 14.03
N HIS A 136 0.78 -10.41 12.91
CA HIS A 136 1.77 -10.04 11.93
C HIS A 136 1.29 -10.36 10.50
N PHE A 137 1.80 -9.61 9.54
CA PHE A 137 1.68 -9.97 8.12
C PHE A 137 2.91 -10.76 7.71
N ARG A 138 2.70 -11.99 7.24
CA ARG A 138 3.76 -12.83 6.68
C ARG A 138 4.29 -12.24 5.38
N PHE A 139 5.45 -12.71 4.91
CA PHE A 139 5.94 -12.34 3.59
C PHE A 139 4.92 -12.65 2.50
N HIS A 140 4.58 -11.64 1.73
CA HIS A 140 3.65 -11.71 0.61
C HIS A 140 4.02 -10.69 -0.45
N GLN A 141 3.38 -10.80 -1.60
CA GLN A 141 3.39 -9.86 -2.68
C GLN A 141 1.95 -9.41 -2.92
N ASP A 142 1.71 -8.10 -2.91
CA ASP A 142 0.35 -7.53 -3.00
C ASP A 142 -0.36 -7.90 -4.30
N PHE A 143 0.36 -7.89 -5.41
CA PHE A 143 -0.19 -8.06 -6.75
C PHE A 143 -1.09 -9.30 -6.89
N TYR A 144 -0.77 -10.39 -6.21
CA TYR A 144 -1.52 -11.65 -6.32
C TYR A 144 -2.91 -11.62 -5.71
N PHE A 145 -3.16 -10.64 -4.85
CA PHE A 145 -4.48 -10.44 -4.24
C PHE A 145 -5.37 -9.52 -5.07
N TRP A 146 -4.84 -8.90 -6.14
CA TRP A 146 -5.54 -7.89 -6.90
C TRP A 146 -6.00 -8.40 -8.27
N PRO A 147 -7.23 -8.08 -8.70
CA PRO A 147 -7.77 -8.46 -9.99
C PRO A 147 -7.25 -7.53 -11.10
N LEU A 148 -5.93 -7.46 -11.27
CA LEU A 148 -5.25 -6.53 -12.16
C LEU A 148 -4.37 -7.28 -13.16
N ASP A 149 -4.27 -6.75 -14.39
CA ASP A 149 -3.62 -7.42 -15.51
C ASP A 149 -2.10 -7.32 -15.52
N ARG A 150 -1.55 -6.29 -14.87
CA ARG A 150 -0.11 -5.98 -14.92
C ARG A 150 0.40 -5.33 -13.64
N PRO A 151 1.70 -5.48 -13.32
CA PRO A 151 2.26 -5.06 -12.05
C PRO A 151 2.87 -3.64 -12.04
N GLU A 152 2.47 -2.75 -12.94
CA GLU A 152 2.89 -1.34 -12.90
C GLU A 152 2.14 -0.60 -11.78
N ILE A 153 2.40 -1.04 -10.54
CA ILE A 153 1.71 -0.60 -9.33
C ILE A 153 2.72 -0.42 -8.21
N VAL A 154 2.63 0.70 -7.53
CA VAL A 154 3.47 1.06 -6.39
C VAL A 154 2.61 1.51 -5.22
N SER A 155 2.89 0.96 -4.05
CA SER A 155 2.27 1.36 -2.79
C SER A 155 3.13 2.42 -2.11
N CYS A 156 2.48 3.51 -1.65
CA CYS A 156 3.07 4.48 -0.72
C CYS A 156 2.61 4.14 0.69
N TRP A 157 3.49 3.55 1.49
CA TRP A 157 3.25 3.24 2.89
C TRP A 157 3.71 4.41 3.75
N LEU A 158 2.77 5.25 4.19
CA LEU A 158 3.00 6.47 4.97
C LEU A 158 2.86 6.16 6.46
N ALA A 159 3.89 6.43 7.24
CA ALA A 159 3.85 6.24 8.69
C ALA A 159 3.08 7.37 9.37
N LEU A 160 2.03 7.02 10.13
CA LEU A 160 1.33 7.93 11.02
C LEU A 160 1.92 7.89 12.44
N ASP A 161 2.64 6.83 12.79
CA ASP A 161 3.44 6.68 14.00
C ASP A 161 4.82 6.15 13.61
N ASP A 162 5.83 6.34 14.45
CA ASP A 162 7.16 5.82 14.20
C ASP A 162 7.12 4.29 14.03
N ALA A 163 7.58 3.84 12.88
CA ALA A 163 7.68 2.42 12.57
C ALA A 163 9.11 1.94 12.81
N THR A 164 9.32 1.33 13.96
CA THR A 164 10.58 0.72 14.38
C THR A 164 10.52 -0.80 14.26
N ILE A 165 11.64 -1.49 14.46
CA ILE A 165 11.66 -2.96 14.49
C ILE A 165 10.67 -3.47 15.54
N ASP A 166 10.65 -2.91 16.73
CA ASP A 166 9.80 -3.35 17.83
C ASP A 166 8.31 -2.99 17.62
N SER A 167 8.02 -1.91 16.89
CA SER A 167 6.63 -1.55 16.54
C SER A 167 6.14 -2.23 15.25
N GLY A 168 6.92 -3.13 14.68
CA GLY A 168 6.56 -3.90 13.49
C GLY A 168 6.70 -3.10 12.19
N CYS A 169 7.85 -2.45 11.98
CA CYS A 169 8.16 -1.82 10.68
C CYS A 169 8.15 -2.85 9.56
N MET A 170 8.03 -2.39 8.33
CA MET A 170 8.07 -3.27 7.18
C MET A 170 9.46 -3.87 6.98
N HIS A 171 9.50 -5.18 6.72
CA HIS A 171 10.68 -5.91 6.29
C HIS A 171 10.50 -6.28 4.83
N VAL A 172 11.47 -5.98 3.99
CA VAL A 172 11.43 -6.24 2.54
C VAL A 172 12.51 -7.24 2.13
N ILE A 173 12.25 -8.00 1.07
CA ILE A 173 13.29 -8.79 0.40
C ILE A 173 13.76 -7.99 -0.82
N PRO A 174 14.93 -7.33 -0.76
CA PRO A 174 15.42 -6.50 -1.85
C PRO A 174 15.51 -7.26 -3.16
N ALA A 175 15.16 -6.61 -4.28
CA ALA A 175 15.17 -7.14 -5.64
C ALA A 175 14.23 -8.33 -5.91
N SER A 176 13.40 -8.74 -4.96
CA SER A 176 12.48 -9.87 -5.15
C SER A 176 11.43 -9.64 -6.24
N HIS A 177 11.13 -8.39 -6.57
CA HIS A 177 10.24 -8.02 -7.68
C HIS A 177 10.82 -8.32 -9.07
N LEU A 178 12.13 -8.53 -9.17
CA LEU A 178 12.83 -8.86 -10.42
C LEU A 178 12.95 -10.38 -10.65
N ASP A 179 12.65 -11.20 -9.65
CA ASP A 179 12.76 -12.64 -9.78
C ASP A 179 11.59 -13.20 -10.61
N PRO A 180 11.87 -13.79 -11.79
CA PRO A 180 10.82 -14.26 -12.68
C PRO A 180 9.96 -15.39 -12.09
N ARG A 181 10.47 -16.14 -11.11
CA ARG A 181 9.69 -17.17 -10.39
C ARG A 181 8.49 -16.57 -9.67
N PHE A 182 8.62 -15.32 -9.24
CA PHE A 182 7.63 -14.56 -8.46
C PHE A 182 6.91 -13.49 -9.27
N GLY A 183 7.12 -13.45 -10.59
CA GLY A 183 6.40 -12.55 -11.50
C GLY A 183 5.05 -13.15 -11.94
N PRO A 184 4.25 -12.39 -12.70
CA PRO A 184 2.92 -12.83 -13.16
C PRO A 184 2.92 -14.17 -13.91
N THR A 185 3.95 -14.43 -14.72
CA THR A 185 4.09 -15.71 -15.45
C THR A 185 4.39 -16.85 -14.48
N GLY A 186 5.34 -16.67 -13.57
CA GLY A 186 5.69 -17.69 -12.56
C GLY A 186 4.49 -18.01 -11.66
N HIS A 187 3.69 -17.03 -11.31
CA HIS A 187 2.45 -17.25 -10.55
C HIS A 187 1.45 -18.15 -11.31
N LYS A 188 1.23 -17.88 -12.62
CA LYS A 188 0.34 -18.71 -13.44
C LYS A 188 0.85 -20.16 -13.55
N GLU A 189 2.15 -20.34 -13.68
CA GLU A 189 2.76 -21.66 -13.70
C GLU A 189 2.61 -22.40 -12.36
N GLU A 190 2.80 -21.69 -11.25
CA GLU A 190 2.58 -22.20 -9.90
C GLU A 190 1.12 -22.69 -9.71
N LEU A 191 0.14 -21.86 -10.08
CA LEU A 191 -1.28 -22.23 -9.97
C LEU A 191 -1.59 -23.49 -10.79
N ARG A 192 -1.13 -23.55 -12.04
CA ARG A 192 -1.31 -24.73 -12.90
C ARG A 192 -0.66 -26.00 -12.32
N ALA A 193 0.53 -25.85 -11.73
CA ALA A 193 1.21 -26.98 -11.07
C ALA A 193 0.44 -27.48 -9.84
N LYS A 194 -0.12 -26.55 -9.04
CA LYS A 194 -1.00 -26.92 -7.92
C LYS A 194 -2.29 -27.61 -8.37
N GLU A 195 -2.94 -27.10 -9.43
CA GLU A 195 -4.14 -27.74 -10.03
C GLU A 195 -3.89 -29.15 -10.53
N ARG A 196 -2.70 -29.42 -11.08
CA ARG A 196 -2.29 -30.76 -11.52
C ARG A 196 -1.74 -31.67 -10.40
N ASN A 197 -1.73 -31.19 -9.16
CA ASN A 197 -1.13 -31.87 -8.00
C ASN A 197 0.38 -32.18 -8.19
N GLU A 198 1.09 -31.41 -9.00
CA GLU A 198 2.53 -31.56 -9.21
C GLU A 198 3.35 -30.99 -8.07
N ILE A 199 2.82 -29.98 -7.39
CA ILE A 199 3.42 -29.36 -6.18
C ILE A 199 2.37 -29.17 -5.10
N THR A 200 2.74 -29.35 -3.86
CA THR A 200 1.94 -29.04 -2.67
C THR A 200 2.37 -27.73 -2.02
N GLU A 201 3.61 -27.32 -2.21
CA GLU A 201 4.21 -26.11 -1.69
C GLU A 201 5.09 -25.46 -2.77
N SER A 202 4.81 -24.22 -3.08
CA SER A 202 5.59 -23.45 -4.05
C SER A 202 6.78 -22.74 -3.39
N GLU A 203 7.69 -22.20 -4.21
CA GLU A 203 8.77 -21.35 -3.72
C GLU A 203 8.22 -20.10 -3.00
N ARG A 204 7.11 -19.55 -3.46
CA ARG A 204 6.44 -18.45 -2.79
C ARG A 204 5.89 -18.82 -1.42
N ASP A 205 5.28 -20.01 -1.29
CA ASP A 205 4.82 -20.55 0.00
C ASP A 205 5.99 -20.69 0.99
N LYS A 206 7.15 -21.11 0.50
CA LYS A 206 8.37 -21.21 1.32
C LYS A 206 8.86 -19.84 1.80
N VAL A 207 8.82 -18.82 0.94
CA VAL A 207 9.16 -17.44 1.32
C VAL A 207 8.15 -16.91 2.36
N ALA A 208 6.86 -17.18 2.17
CA ALA A 208 5.81 -16.74 3.11
C ALA A 208 5.99 -17.29 4.54
N LYS A 209 6.66 -18.45 4.68
CA LYS A 209 6.94 -19.09 5.98
C LYS A 209 8.21 -18.58 6.66
N GLN A 210 9.04 -17.78 5.96
CA GLN A 210 10.25 -17.24 6.57
C GLN A 210 9.91 -16.24 7.68
N PRO A 211 10.71 -16.16 8.75
CA PRO A 211 10.56 -15.13 9.77
C PRO A 211 10.83 -13.74 9.17
N ALA A 212 10.27 -12.68 9.76
CA ALA A 212 10.48 -11.31 9.28
C ALA A 212 11.98 -10.94 9.18
N SER A 213 12.81 -11.48 10.07
CA SER A 213 14.27 -11.29 10.06
C SER A 213 15.00 -11.80 8.80
N PHE A 214 14.31 -12.58 7.96
CA PHE A 214 14.80 -12.96 6.63
C PHE A 214 14.87 -11.77 5.68
N GLY A 215 14.02 -10.75 5.88
CA GLY A 215 14.02 -9.51 5.11
C GLY A 215 14.80 -8.39 5.81
N LYS A 216 15.00 -7.30 5.09
CA LYS A 216 15.63 -6.09 5.56
C LYS A 216 14.59 -5.19 6.24
N PRO A 217 14.76 -4.80 7.52
CA PRO A 217 13.85 -3.88 8.19
C PRO A 217 14.02 -2.45 7.65
N ILE A 218 12.90 -1.79 7.40
CA ILE A 218 12.85 -0.40 6.94
C ILE A 218 12.16 0.44 8.02
N GLN A 219 12.96 1.01 8.89
CA GLN A 219 12.46 1.91 9.92
C GLN A 219 12.20 3.30 9.35
N ILE A 220 11.03 3.86 9.62
CA ILE A 220 10.63 5.20 9.20
C ILE A 220 9.93 5.94 10.34
N LYS A 221 10.03 7.27 10.35
CA LYS A 221 9.37 8.11 11.33
C LYS A 221 7.99 8.55 10.83
N ALA A 222 7.14 8.98 11.76
CA ALA A 222 5.88 9.63 11.41
C ALA A 222 6.11 10.77 10.42
N GLY A 223 5.31 10.82 9.35
CA GLY A 223 5.46 11.75 8.24
C GLY A 223 6.44 11.32 7.15
N GLU A 224 7.27 10.29 7.37
CA GLU A 224 8.04 9.63 6.32
C GLU A 224 7.23 8.51 5.66
N CYS A 225 7.64 8.09 4.47
CA CYS A 225 6.99 7.01 3.76
C CYS A 225 8.01 6.01 3.16
N MET A 226 7.50 4.87 2.76
CA MET A 226 8.21 3.90 1.96
C MET A 226 7.37 3.54 0.74
N PHE A 227 7.96 3.68 -0.43
CA PHE A 227 7.39 3.17 -1.68
C PHE A 227 7.84 1.73 -1.88
N HIS A 228 6.93 0.83 -2.25
CA HIS A 228 7.30 -0.54 -2.62
C HIS A 228 6.51 -1.01 -3.84
N HIS A 229 7.21 -1.76 -4.69
CA HIS A 229 6.63 -2.38 -5.87
C HIS A 229 5.69 -3.51 -5.46
N CYS A 230 4.55 -3.67 -6.14
CA CYS A 230 3.54 -4.68 -5.81
C CYS A 230 4.04 -6.14 -5.87
N LEU A 231 5.13 -6.40 -6.57
CA LEU A 231 5.81 -7.69 -6.60
C LEU A 231 6.98 -7.80 -5.61
N ASN A 232 7.27 -6.77 -4.81
CA ASN A 232 8.30 -6.88 -3.79
C ASN A 232 7.76 -7.66 -2.58
N PHE A 233 8.44 -8.74 -2.19
CA PHE A 233 8.10 -9.46 -0.97
C PHE A 233 8.32 -8.58 0.24
N HIS A 234 7.28 -8.46 1.06
CA HIS A 234 7.35 -7.71 2.30
C HIS A 234 6.52 -8.37 3.40
N ALA A 235 6.89 -8.07 4.63
CA ALA A 235 6.25 -8.55 5.84
C ALA A 235 6.23 -7.44 6.90
N THR A 236 5.26 -7.46 7.82
CA THR A 236 5.29 -6.58 8.99
C THR A 236 5.12 -7.42 10.24
N PRO A 237 6.16 -7.52 11.10
CA PRO A 237 6.07 -8.26 12.37
C PRO A 237 5.10 -7.61 13.35
N ALA A 238 4.90 -8.27 14.47
CA ALA A 238 4.05 -7.79 15.56
C ALA A 238 4.53 -6.45 16.12
N ASN A 239 3.61 -5.67 16.67
CA ASN A 239 3.91 -4.49 17.47
C ASN A 239 4.03 -4.89 18.95
N ILE A 240 5.25 -5.07 19.43
CA ILE A 240 5.52 -5.45 20.83
C ILE A 240 5.72 -4.25 21.76
N THR A 241 5.53 -3.01 21.25
CA THR A 241 5.66 -1.78 22.02
C THR A 241 4.37 -1.46 22.80
N PRO A 242 4.43 -0.59 23.81
CA PRO A 242 3.25 -0.12 24.52
C PRO A 242 2.44 0.93 23.74
N ASN A 243 2.89 1.32 22.54
CA ASN A 243 2.27 2.36 21.73
C ASN A 243 1.57 1.76 20.51
N GLN A 244 0.51 2.41 20.05
CA GLN A 244 -0.13 2.07 18.78
C GLN A 244 0.79 2.38 17.59
N ARG A 245 0.72 1.60 16.52
CA ARG A 245 1.42 1.85 15.26
C ARG A 245 0.43 1.86 14.09
N ARG A 246 0.22 3.03 13.53
CA ARG A 246 -0.70 3.30 12.42
C ARG A 246 0.09 3.65 11.16
N ALA A 247 -0.41 3.21 10.02
CA ALA A 247 0.11 3.57 8.71
C ALA A 247 -1.03 3.73 7.72
N HIS A 248 -0.90 4.70 6.81
CA HIS A 248 -1.77 4.84 5.66
C HIS A 248 -1.06 4.34 4.41
N VAL A 249 -1.68 3.43 3.70
CA VAL A 249 -1.15 2.83 2.48
C VAL A 249 -2.00 3.25 1.31
N MET A 250 -1.42 4.02 0.40
CA MET A 250 -2.04 4.41 -0.87
C MET A 250 -1.43 3.60 -1.99
N ILE A 251 -2.23 2.86 -2.73
CA ILE A 251 -1.79 1.99 -3.81
C ILE A 251 -2.13 2.66 -5.14
N PHE A 252 -1.09 3.03 -5.88
CA PHE A 252 -1.24 3.71 -7.15
C PHE A 252 -0.77 2.84 -8.32
N MET A 253 -1.52 2.90 -9.40
CA MET A 253 -1.23 2.22 -10.65
C MET A 253 -0.90 3.22 -11.75
N ALA A 254 -0.07 2.80 -12.70
CA ALA A 254 0.15 3.53 -13.94
C ALA A 254 -1.11 3.54 -14.80
N LYS A 255 -1.18 4.51 -15.72
CA LYS A 255 -2.24 4.53 -16.74
C LYS A 255 -2.23 3.23 -17.56
N GLY A 256 -3.42 2.72 -17.87
CA GLY A 256 -3.61 1.56 -18.72
C GLY A 256 -3.66 0.21 -17.99
N VAL A 257 -3.56 0.18 -16.66
CA VAL A 257 -3.85 -1.02 -15.86
C VAL A 257 -5.32 -1.39 -16.00
N ARG A 258 -5.59 -2.68 -16.24
CA ARG A 258 -6.92 -3.22 -16.56
C ARG A 258 -7.38 -4.24 -15.52
N VAL A 259 -8.69 -4.39 -15.44
CA VAL A 259 -9.31 -5.47 -14.65
C VAL A 259 -8.90 -6.83 -15.24
N ASN A 260 -8.55 -7.76 -14.35
CA ASN A 260 -8.30 -9.17 -14.67
C ASN A 260 -8.90 -10.06 -13.59
N LEU A 261 -10.17 -10.41 -13.74
CA LEU A 261 -10.89 -11.22 -12.77
C LEU A 261 -10.36 -12.66 -12.67
N SER A 262 -9.64 -13.15 -13.70
CA SER A 262 -9.00 -14.46 -13.64
C SER A 262 -7.82 -14.51 -12.66
N GLN A 263 -7.27 -13.37 -12.30
CA GLN A 263 -6.17 -13.25 -11.32
C GLN A 263 -6.71 -13.36 -9.87
N ALA A 264 -7.70 -12.54 -9.51
CA ALA A 264 -8.24 -12.47 -8.16
C ALA A 264 -9.69 -11.95 -8.16
N GLY A 265 -10.58 -12.64 -8.90
CA GLY A 265 -11.98 -12.21 -9.07
C GLY A 265 -12.82 -12.24 -7.79
N ASN A 266 -12.30 -12.80 -6.70
CA ASN A 266 -12.90 -12.80 -5.38
C ASN A 266 -12.43 -11.63 -4.48
N HIS A 267 -11.66 -10.69 -5.01
CA HIS A 267 -11.25 -9.50 -4.24
C HIS A 267 -12.48 -8.68 -3.83
N VAL A 268 -12.47 -8.19 -2.59
CA VAL A 268 -13.64 -7.51 -1.99
C VAL A 268 -14.11 -6.27 -2.74
N LEU A 269 -13.20 -5.55 -3.39
CA LEU A 269 -13.55 -4.35 -4.15
C LEU A 269 -14.21 -4.64 -5.50
N VAL A 270 -14.18 -5.90 -5.98
CA VAL A 270 -14.75 -6.26 -7.29
C VAL A 270 -16.24 -5.97 -7.37
N SER A 271 -16.99 -6.16 -6.29
CA SER A 271 -18.42 -5.88 -6.24
C SER A 271 -18.78 -4.40 -6.46
N GLY A 272 -17.83 -3.49 -6.23
CA GLY A 272 -18.00 -2.05 -6.45
C GLY A 272 -17.44 -1.54 -7.79
N PHE A 273 -17.00 -2.44 -8.68
CA PHE A 273 -16.47 -2.02 -9.97
C PHE A 273 -17.56 -1.52 -10.90
N GLU A 274 -17.32 -0.36 -11.52
CA GLU A 274 -18.14 0.20 -12.59
C GLU A 274 -17.54 -0.11 -13.99
N VAL A 275 -16.51 -0.97 -14.04
CA VAL A 275 -15.80 -1.37 -15.26
C VAL A 275 -15.79 -2.89 -15.40
N ASP A 276 -15.85 -3.37 -16.62
CA ASP A 276 -15.88 -4.80 -16.93
C ASP A 276 -14.48 -5.44 -16.96
N ASP A 277 -14.45 -6.78 -16.93
CA ASP A 277 -13.21 -7.54 -17.07
C ASP A 277 -12.50 -7.19 -18.38
N GLY A 278 -11.20 -6.91 -18.31
CA GLY A 278 -10.38 -6.46 -19.44
C GLY A 278 -10.43 -4.96 -19.73
N GLU A 279 -11.28 -4.19 -19.07
CA GLU A 279 -11.31 -2.74 -19.21
C GLU A 279 -10.30 -2.02 -18.30
N GLU A 280 -9.89 -0.81 -18.68
CA GLU A 280 -9.03 0.04 -17.86
C GLU A 280 -9.80 0.53 -16.63
N LEU A 281 -9.16 0.47 -15.46
CA LEU A 281 -9.73 1.00 -14.22
C LEU A 281 -9.75 2.53 -14.24
N VAL A 282 -10.92 3.07 -14.57
CA VAL A 282 -11.18 4.51 -14.67
C VAL A 282 -12.45 4.87 -13.92
N GLY A 283 -12.74 6.16 -13.80
CA GLY A 283 -13.96 6.65 -13.19
C GLY A 283 -13.80 7.10 -11.73
N LYS A 284 -14.91 7.36 -11.06
CA LYS A 284 -14.94 7.96 -9.73
C LYS A 284 -14.33 7.05 -8.64
N GLY A 285 -14.43 5.73 -8.82
CA GLY A 285 -13.87 4.76 -7.88
C GLY A 285 -12.34 4.69 -7.91
N PHE A 286 -11.71 5.22 -8.96
CA PHE A 286 -10.26 5.16 -9.20
C PHE A 286 -9.73 6.56 -9.54
N PRO A 287 -9.68 7.49 -8.57
CA PRO A 287 -9.30 8.87 -8.83
C PRO A 287 -7.85 8.98 -9.32
N THR A 288 -7.66 9.89 -10.25
CA THR A 288 -6.32 10.30 -10.68
C THR A 288 -5.75 11.27 -9.66
N SER A 289 -4.49 11.07 -9.28
CA SER A 289 -3.80 12.07 -8.47
C SER A 289 -3.59 13.35 -9.29
N ASP A 290 -4.11 14.47 -8.79
CA ASP A 290 -3.93 15.80 -9.37
C ASP A 290 -3.37 16.76 -8.30
N PRO A 291 -2.07 17.11 -8.37
CA PRO A 291 -1.45 18.01 -7.39
C PRO A 291 -2.08 19.39 -7.26
N LYS A 292 -2.97 19.80 -8.18
CA LYS A 292 -3.72 21.06 -8.08
C LYS A 292 -4.83 21.00 -7.05
N LEU A 293 -5.23 19.79 -6.65
CA LEU A 293 -6.28 19.56 -5.65
C LEU A 293 -5.72 19.39 -4.23
N TRP A 294 -4.40 19.54 -4.05
CA TRP A 294 -3.76 19.46 -2.73
C TRP A 294 -4.04 20.66 -1.83
N ASP A 295 -4.24 21.85 -2.40
CA ASP A 295 -4.40 23.14 -1.67
C ASP A 295 -5.78 23.35 -1.04
#